data_654a713cfe6ea8d80cd8a2802887d6ba
#
_entry.id   654a713cfe6ea8d80cd8a2802887d6ba
#
_cell.length_a   1.000
_cell.length_b   1.000
_cell.length_c   1.000
_cell.angle_alpha   90.00
_cell.angle_beta   90.00
_cell.angle_gamma   90.00
#
_symmetry.space_group_name_H-M   'P 1'
#
loop_
_entity.id
_entity.type
_entity.pdbx_description
1 polymer ?
#
loop_
_entity_poly.entity_id
_entity_poly.type
_entity_poly.pdbx_seq_one_letter_code
_entity_poly.pdbx_strand_id
1 'polypeptide(L)'
;MGKLDKFVQADRKGRELQAALPRAVSARYDGRIGRVVIRLSTNLDVAFSPRDAEGLEHATPSELNRIEVSPSGFGIHFPELDADLYLPALLEGILGSRKWMASRLGSQGGQSTSAAKVEAAKRNGRKGGRPKKNNAVAA
;
A
#
# COMPACT_ATOMS: atom_id res chain seq x y z
N MET A 1 31.64 -18.15 11.72
CA MET A 1 30.92 -16.90 11.51
C MET A 1 29.58 -16.97 12.23
N GLY A 2 29.52 -16.30 13.35
CA GLY A 2 28.42 -16.46 14.27
C GLY A 2 27.27 -15.46 14.05
N LYS A 3 26.24 -15.63 14.86
CA LYS A 3 25.07 -14.73 14.94
C LYS A 3 25.46 -13.26 15.09
N LEU A 4 26.58 -12.97 15.71
CA LEU A 4 27.10 -11.61 15.95
C LEU A 4 27.41 -10.88 14.63
N ASP A 5 28.01 -11.59 13.66
CA ASP A 5 28.35 -10.99 12.36
C ASP A 5 27.10 -10.61 11.55
N LYS A 6 26.05 -11.40 11.68
CA LYS A 6 24.75 -11.08 11.03
C LYS A 6 24.10 -9.84 11.63
N PHE A 7 24.21 -9.66 12.96
CA PHE A 7 23.71 -8.47 13.62
C PHE A 7 24.50 -7.22 13.24
N VAL A 8 25.81 -7.32 13.17
CA VAL A 8 26.69 -6.20 12.76
C VAL A 8 26.40 -5.81 11.31
N GLN A 9 26.21 -6.78 10.43
CA GLN A 9 25.85 -6.50 9.03
C GLN A 9 24.46 -5.90 8.88
N ALA A 10 23.48 -6.37 9.64
CA ALA A 10 22.13 -5.82 9.65
C ALA A 10 22.12 -4.38 10.16
N ASP A 11 22.88 -4.11 11.20
CA ASP A 11 23.04 -2.78 11.81
C ASP A 11 23.71 -1.80 10.83
N ARG A 12 24.73 -2.27 10.13
CA ARG A 12 25.43 -1.50 9.10
C ARG A 12 24.51 -1.15 7.93
N LYS A 13 23.76 -2.13 7.43
CA LYS A 13 22.76 -1.91 6.38
C LYS A 13 21.67 -0.93 6.81
N GLY A 14 21.22 -1.04 8.05
CA GLY A 14 20.26 -0.11 8.62
C GLY A 14 20.78 1.31 8.64
N ARG A 15 22.02 1.52 9.05
CA ARG A 15 22.67 2.84 9.05
C ARG A 15 22.89 3.39 7.66
N GLU A 16 23.30 2.55 6.73
CA GLU A 16 23.47 2.92 5.32
C GLU A 16 22.12 3.35 4.71
N LEU A 17 21.05 2.62 4.99
CA LEU A 17 19.70 2.97 4.56
C LEU A 17 19.24 4.29 5.18
N GLN A 18 19.48 4.49 6.47
CA GLN A 18 19.15 5.74 7.16
C GLN A 18 19.91 6.95 6.59
N ALA A 19 21.14 6.75 6.12
CA ALA A 19 21.94 7.80 5.51
C ALA A 19 21.49 8.11 4.08
N ALA A 20 20.95 7.12 3.36
CA ALA A 20 20.63 7.21 1.94
C ALA A 20 19.21 7.70 1.66
N LEU A 21 18.28 7.49 2.59
CA LEU A 21 16.84 7.76 2.37
C LEU A 21 16.32 8.85 3.32
N PRO A 22 15.34 9.65 2.86
CA PRO A 22 14.62 10.55 3.75
C PRO A 22 13.93 9.78 4.87
N ARG A 23 13.89 10.36 6.05
CA ARG A 23 13.23 9.81 7.24
C ARG A 23 12.03 10.66 7.61
N ALA A 24 11.03 10.05 8.23
CA ALA A 24 9.93 10.78 8.83
C ALA A 24 10.42 11.46 10.12
N VAL A 25 10.17 12.73 10.24
CA VAL A 25 10.42 13.53 11.45
C VAL A 25 9.16 13.62 12.28
N SER A 26 8.02 13.75 11.63
CA SER A 26 6.71 13.80 12.27
C SER A 26 5.63 13.31 11.31
N ALA A 27 4.52 12.87 11.87
CA ALA A 27 3.34 12.47 11.12
C ALA A 27 2.10 12.95 11.86
N ARG A 28 1.12 13.46 11.13
CA ARG A 28 -0.14 13.95 11.68
C ARG A 28 -1.28 13.75 10.71
N TYR A 29 -2.49 13.68 11.22
CA TYR A 29 -3.70 13.76 10.42
C TYR A 29 -4.18 15.21 10.35
N ASP A 30 -4.34 15.71 9.13
CA ASP A 30 -4.93 17.04 8.91
C ASP A 30 -6.39 16.88 8.51
N GLY A 31 -7.28 17.14 9.46
CA GLY A 31 -8.72 16.98 9.27
C GLY A 31 -9.32 17.98 8.28
N ARG A 32 -8.64 19.11 8.02
CA ARG A 32 -9.10 20.10 7.06
C ARG A 32 -9.02 19.60 5.62
N ILE A 33 -7.98 18.83 5.31
CA ILE A 33 -7.78 18.27 3.98
C ILE A 33 -8.06 16.77 3.92
N GLY A 34 -8.34 16.13 5.08
CA GLY A 34 -8.61 14.71 5.16
C GLY A 34 -7.42 13.83 4.79
N ARG A 35 -6.21 14.24 5.13
CA ARG A 35 -4.98 13.54 4.75
C ARG A 35 -4.05 13.33 5.93
N VAL A 36 -3.33 12.23 5.89
CA VAL A 36 -2.14 12.03 6.73
C VAL A 36 -0.99 12.79 6.10
N VAL A 37 -0.30 13.62 6.89
CA VAL A 37 0.82 14.43 6.45
C VAL A 37 2.07 13.99 7.20
N ILE A 38 3.09 13.61 6.46
CA ILE A 38 4.37 13.17 7.01
C ILE A 38 5.43 14.20 6.63
N ARG A 39 6.07 14.78 7.64
CA ARG A 39 7.22 15.66 7.43
C ARG A 39 8.48 14.80 7.31
N LEU A 40 9.22 15.00 6.23
CA LEU A 40 10.48 14.33 5.98
C LEU A 40 11.68 15.10 6.54
N SER A 41 12.78 14.41 6.76
CA SER A 41 14.05 15.02 7.17
C SER A 41 14.62 16.01 6.15
N THR A 42 14.14 15.98 4.92
CA THR A 42 14.49 16.90 3.83
C THR A 42 13.60 18.15 3.77
N ASN A 43 12.76 18.38 4.79
CA ASN A 43 11.77 19.47 4.86
C ASN A 43 10.65 19.38 3.81
N LEU A 44 10.48 18.25 3.16
CA LEU A 44 9.32 17.98 2.32
C LEU A 44 8.19 17.38 3.15
N ASP A 45 6.97 17.72 2.80
CA ASP A 45 5.78 17.07 3.33
C ASP A 45 5.20 16.14 2.29
N VAL A 46 4.90 14.92 2.71
CA VAL A 46 4.19 13.92 1.91
C VAL A 46 2.82 13.73 2.50
N ALA A 47 1.79 13.84 1.69
CA ALA A 47 0.42 13.69 2.13
C ALA A 47 -0.30 12.61 1.32
N PHE A 48 -1.12 11.80 1.99
CA PHE A 48 -1.95 10.80 1.33
C PHE A 48 -3.31 10.67 2.01
N SER A 49 -4.30 10.19 1.25
CA SER A 49 -5.61 9.90 1.80
C SER A 49 -5.58 8.57 2.56
N PRO A 50 -6.11 8.50 3.80
CA PRO A 50 -6.19 7.24 4.54
C PRO A 50 -6.93 6.13 3.78
N ARG A 51 -7.92 6.48 2.96
CA ARG A 51 -8.67 5.52 2.15
C ARG A 51 -7.80 4.74 1.17
N ASP A 52 -6.65 5.29 0.81
CA ASP A 52 -5.73 4.70 -0.15
C ASP A 52 -4.64 3.85 0.51
N ALA A 53 -4.64 3.72 1.83
CA ALA A 53 -3.64 2.98 2.58
C ALA A 53 -4.24 1.76 3.26
N GLU A 54 -3.51 0.64 3.21
CA GLU A 54 -3.90 -0.62 3.86
C GLU A 54 -4.03 -0.43 5.38
N GLY A 55 -5.15 -0.89 5.93
CA GLY A 55 -5.48 -0.78 7.35
C GLY A 55 -6.08 0.56 7.77
N LEU A 56 -6.10 1.56 6.89
CA LEU A 56 -6.65 2.89 7.15
C LEU A 56 -7.91 3.21 6.34
N GLU A 57 -8.39 2.28 5.53
CA GLU A 57 -9.47 2.51 4.54
C GLU A 57 -10.77 3.01 5.16
N HIS A 58 -11.04 2.59 6.38
CA HIS A 58 -12.28 2.92 7.11
C HIS A 58 -12.00 3.70 8.40
N ALA A 59 -10.82 4.28 8.52
CA ALA A 59 -10.42 5.00 9.72
C ALA A 59 -11.25 6.26 9.93
N THR A 60 -11.65 6.47 11.17
CA THR A 60 -12.27 7.74 11.59
C THR A 60 -11.21 8.78 11.94
N PRO A 61 -11.52 10.09 11.89
CA PRO A 61 -10.57 11.12 12.29
C PRO A 61 -9.99 10.92 13.69
N SER A 62 -10.81 10.45 14.65
CA SER A 62 -10.35 10.20 16.02
C SER A 62 -9.32 9.07 16.10
N GLU A 63 -9.46 8.04 15.28
CA GLU A 63 -8.50 6.94 15.18
C GLU A 63 -7.18 7.36 14.53
N LEU A 64 -7.19 8.42 13.74
CA LEU A 64 -6.02 8.96 13.05
C LEU A 64 -5.31 10.06 13.83
N ASN A 65 -5.85 10.51 14.94
CA ASN A 65 -5.25 11.59 15.75
C ASN A 65 -3.95 11.16 16.45
N ARG A 66 -3.77 9.87 16.64
CA ARG A 66 -2.55 9.34 17.24
C ARG A 66 -1.74 8.60 16.20
N ILE A 67 -0.59 9.14 15.85
CA ILE A 67 0.35 8.57 14.90
C ILE A 67 1.73 8.59 15.53
N GLU A 68 2.43 7.48 15.47
CA GLU A 68 3.77 7.33 16.02
C GLU A 68 4.77 7.08 14.89
N VAL A 69 5.90 7.77 14.95
CA VAL A 69 7.02 7.55 14.05
C VAL A 69 8.05 6.68 14.78
N SER A 70 8.51 5.62 14.14
CA SER A 70 9.53 4.74 14.71
C SER A 70 10.85 5.48 14.92
N PRO A 71 11.73 5.01 15.81
CA PRO A 71 13.04 5.64 16.05
C PRO A 71 13.90 5.76 14.80
N SER A 72 13.78 4.82 13.85
CA SER A 72 14.49 4.87 12.57
C SER A 72 13.96 5.98 11.65
N GLY A 73 12.73 6.43 11.85
CA GLY A 73 12.03 7.34 10.94
C GLY A 73 11.44 6.65 9.71
N PHE A 74 11.48 5.32 9.60
CA PHE A 74 10.95 4.58 8.46
C PHE A 74 9.60 3.93 8.72
N GLY A 75 9.20 3.78 9.97
CA GLY A 75 7.91 3.21 10.34
C GLY A 75 6.93 4.29 10.78
N ILE A 76 5.71 4.22 10.27
CA ILE A 76 4.59 5.05 10.69
C ILE A 76 3.55 4.13 11.30
N HIS A 77 3.30 4.25 12.59
CA HIS A 77 2.39 3.40 13.34
C HIS A 77 1.12 4.15 13.73
N PHE A 78 -0.01 3.49 13.54
CA PHE A 78 -1.33 3.99 13.91
C PHE A 78 -1.88 3.11 15.05
N PRO A 79 -1.66 3.48 16.33
CA PRO A 79 -2.00 2.62 17.47
C PRO A 79 -3.47 2.23 17.56
N GLU A 80 -4.37 3.15 17.26
CA GLU A 80 -5.82 2.91 17.36
C GLU A 80 -6.33 1.93 16.31
N LEU A 81 -5.57 1.72 15.25
CA LEU A 81 -5.93 0.86 14.12
C LEU A 81 -5.03 -0.37 14.03
N ASP A 82 -4.00 -0.46 14.86
CA ASP A 82 -2.95 -1.48 14.79
C ASP A 82 -2.43 -1.63 13.35
N ALA A 83 -2.19 -0.51 12.70
CA ALA A 83 -1.71 -0.44 11.32
C ALA A 83 -0.33 0.19 11.27
N ASP A 84 0.49 -0.33 10.36
CA ASP A 84 1.85 0.15 10.13
C ASP A 84 2.07 0.43 8.65
N LEU A 85 2.73 1.53 8.38
CA LEU A 85 3.20 1.87 7.04
C LEU A 85 4.72 1.98 7.04
N TYR A 86 5.33 1.56 5.95
CA TYR A 86 6.76 1.66 5.74
C TYR A 86 7.06 2.84 4.81
N LEU A 87 7.76 3.84 5.33
CA LEU A 87 7.99 5.10 4.61
C LEU A 87 8.68 4.92 3.25
N PRO A 88 9.76 4.12 3.11
CA PRO A 88 10.40 3.96 1.80
C PRO A 88 9.45 3.42 0.73
N ALA A 89 8.59 2.46 1.08
CA ALA A 89 7.57 1.94 0.18
C ALA A 89 6.52 3.01 -0.17
N LEU A 90 6.10 3.79 0.83
CA LEU A 90 5.14 4.87 0.65
C LEU A 90 5.67 5.94 -0.31
N LEU A 91 6.96 6.27 -0.24
CA LEU A 91 7.60 7.21 -1.17
C LEU A 91 7.64 6.68 -2.61
N GLU A 92 7.59 5.37 -2.79
CA GLU A 92 7.44 4.73 -4.10
C GLU A 92 5.98 4.62 -4.57
N GLY A 93 5.04 5.10 -3.76
CA GLY A 93 3.61 5.02 -4.05
C GLY A 93 2.97 3.71 -3.59
N ILE A 94 3.65 2.92 -2.79
CA ILE A 94 3.14 1.66 -2.26
C ILE A 94 2.51 1.90 -0.89
N LEU A 95 1.20 1.85 -0.83
CA LEU A 95 0.41 2.18 0.37
C LEU A 95 -0.08 0.94 1.13
N GLY A 96 0.48 -0.22 0.85
CA GLY A 96 0.13 -1.47 1.50
C GLY A 96 0.96 -2.63 0.98
N SER A 97 0.55 -3.86 1.31
CA SER A 97 1.22 -5.06 0.81
C SER A 97 1.07 -5.20 -0.72
N ARG A 98 1.95 -5.98 -1.33
CA ARG A 98 1.87 -6.28 -2.77
C ARG A 98 0.51 -6.87 -3.15
N LYS A 99 0.01 -7.79 -2.34
CA LYS A 99 -1.30 -8.43 -2.55
C LYS A 99 -2.42 -7.40 -2.48
N TRP A 100 -2.40 -6.51 -1.51
CA TRP A 100 -3.39 -5.45 -1.34
C TRP A 100 -3.35 -4.46 -2.52
N MET A 101 -2.16 -4.03 -2.93
CA MET A 101 -1.98 -3.15 -4.09
C MET A 101 -2.45 -3.79 -5.38
N ALA A 102 -2.14 -5.06 -5.60
CA ALA A 102 -2.60 -5.81 -6.77
C ALA A 102 -4.13 -5.92 -6.80
N SER A 103 -4.76 -6.17 -5.65
CA SER A 103 -6.21 -6.21 -5.52
C SER A 103 -6.84 -4.86 -5.88
N ARG A 104 -6.30 -3.76 -5.41
CA ARG A 104 -6.79 -2.41 -5.75
C ARG A 104 -6.65 -2.10 -7.24
N LEU A 105 -5.51 -2.40 -7.82
CA LEU A 105 -5.28 -2.20 -9.25
C LEU A 105 -6.21 -3.07 -10.10
N GLY A 106 -6.43 -4.31 -9.69
CA GLY A 106 -7.37 -5.20 -10.33
C GLY A 106 -8.81 -4.67 -10.28
N SER A 107 -9.24 -4.16 -9.14
CA SER A 107 -10.55 -3.53 -8.97
C SER A 107 -10.71 -2.29 -9.86
N GLN A 108 -9.72 -1.42 -9.90
CA GLN A 108 -9.72 -0.24 -10.77
C GLN A 108 -9.72 -0.63 -12.24
N GLY A 109 -8.93 -1.63 -12.62
CA GLY A 109 -8.91 -2.18 -13.97
C GLY A 109 -10.25 -2.79 -14.38
N GLY A 110 -10.94 -3.46 -13.45
CA GLY A 110 -12.28 -4.02 -13.66
C GLY A 110 -13.36 -2.96 -13.87
N GLN A 111 -13.18 -1.77 -13.36
CA GLN A 111 -14.11 -0.65 -13.51
C GLN A 111 -13.88 0.16 -14.80
N SER A 112 -12.73 0.02 -15.44
CA SER A 112 -12.44 0.76 -16.67
C SER A 112 -13.16 0.11 -17.86
N THR A 113 -13.96 0.88 -18.55
CA THR A 113 -14.71 0.49 -19.75
C THR A 113 -14.11 1.18 -20.96
N SER A 114 -12.95 0.74 -21.42
CA SER A 114 -12.42 1.18 -22.70
C SER A 114 -13.14 0.45 -23.86
N ALA A 115 -13.24 1.10 -25.02
CA ALA A 115 -13.83 0.46 -26.19
C ALA A 115 -13.14 -0.86 -26.55
N ALA A 116 -11.82 -0.92 -26.45
CA ALA A 116 -11.05 -2.14 -26.67
C ALA A 116 -11.41 -3.26 -25.69
N LYS A 117 -11.67 -2.92 -24.44
CA LYS A 117 -12.03 -3.87 -23.39
C LYS A 117 -13.45 -4.42 -23.59
N VAL A 118 -14.38 -3.57 -23.97
CA VAL A 118 -15.75 -3.95 -24.32
C VAL A 118 -15.75 -4.89 -25.53
N GLU A 119 -14.97 -4.57 -26.55
CA GLU A 119 -14.81 -5.40 -27.73
C GLU A 119 -14.21 -6.78 -27.41
N ALA A 120 -13.17 -6.81 -26.58
CA ALA A 120 -12.56 -8.07 -26.11
C ALA A 120 -13.55 -8.93 -25.32
N ALA A 121 -14.36 -8.32 -24.47
CA ALA A 121 -15.39 -9.02 -23.70
C ALA A 121 -16.47 -9.60 -24.61
N LYS A 122 -16.89 -8.86 -25.64
CA LYS A 122 -17.84 -9.35 -26.65
C LYS A 122 -17.29 -10.51 -27.45
N ARG A 123 -16.02 -10.44 -27.87
CA ARG A 123 -15.35 -11.54 -28.58
C ARG A 123 -15.25 -12.81 -27.73
N ASN A 124 -14.89 -12.66 -26.49
CA ASN A 124 -14.80 -13.77 -25.55
C ASN A 124 -16.17 -14.37 -25.25
N GLY A 125 -17.20 -13.56 -25.18
CA GLY A 125 -18.58 -14.01 -25.04
C GLY A 125 -19.08 -14.82 -26.23
N ARG A 126 -18.70 -14.43 -27.47
CA ARG A 126 -19.05 -15.16 -28.70
C ARG A 126 -18.35 -16.52 -28.80
N LYS A 127 -17.17 -16.66 -28.27
CA LYS A 127 -16.45 -17.94 -28.20
C LYS A 127 -17.06 -18.92 -27.22
N GLY A 128 -18.12 -18.52 -26.53
CA GLY A 128 -18.82 -19.35 -25.57
C GLY A 128 -17.91 -19.75 -24.42
N GLY A 129 -17.85 -19.02 -23.36
CA GLY A 129 -17.04 -19.30 -22.18
C GLY A 129 -16.87 -20.78 -21.88
N ARG A 130 -16.71 -21.11 -20.66
CA ARG A 130 -16.54 -22.50 -20.18
C ARG A 130 -17.52 -23.43 -20.89
N PRO A 131 -17.04 -24.46 -21.60
CA PRO A 131 -17.94 -25.42 -22.23
C PRO A 131 -18.86 -25.97 -21.14
N LYS A 132 -20.16 -25.86 -21.38
CA LYS A 132 -21.13 -26.55 -20.55
C LYS A 132 -20.68 -27.98 -20.47
N LYS A 133 -20.50 -28.52 -19.27
CA LYS A 133 -20.45 -29.96 -19.09
C LYS A 133 -21.66 -30.52 -19.80
N ASN A 134 -21.43 -31.07 -20.95
CA ASN A 134 -22.51 -31.51 -21.73
C ASN A 134 -22.97 -32.84 -21.16
N ASN A 135 -23.97 -32.77 -20.32
CA ASN A 135 -24.68 -33.95 -19.86
C ASN A 135 -25.49 -34.60 -20.99
N ALA A 136 -25.45 -33.99 -22.15
CA ALA A 136 -26.20 -34.48 -23.30
C ALA A 136 -25.44 -35.53 -24.11
N VAL A 137 -24.39 -36.05 -23.61
CA VAL A 137 -23.71 -37.19 -24.24
C VAL A 137 -24.26 -38.51 -23.76
N ALA A 138 -25.37 -38.47 -23.18
CA ALA A 138 -26.05 -39.71 -23.03
C ALA A 138 -26.65 -40.12 -24.38
N ALA A 139 -25.93 -40.71 -25.17
CA ALA A 139 -26.49 -41.58 -26.18
C ALA A 139 -25.50 -42.64 -26.40
#